data_090fa25b06bf2062f9c4952267b59284
#
_entry.id   090fa25b06bf2062f9c4952267b59284
#
_cell.length_a   1.000
_cell.length_b   1.000
_cell.length_c   1.000
_cell.angle_alpha   90.00
_cell.angle_beta   90.00
_cell.angle_gamma   90.00
#
_symmetry.space_group_name_H-M   'P 1'
#
loop_
_entity.id
_entity.type
_entity.pdbx_description
1 polymer ?
#
loop_
_entity_poly.entity_id
_entity_poly.type
_entity_poly.pdbx_seq_one_letter_code
_entity_poly.pdbx_strand_id
1 'polypeptide(L)'
;MILLLIILKLVLSVLTGYLLGSIPIAALVSRRRHIDIFATGSGLAGAANVFRNVGHPQGLFVFGGDIFKGLSAMMIAYQLGIEGTWLLLPAMATLMGHWKSMFTGFRGGDGLSTLLGITVAIIPVFGLIALTIGATVALIARQTGHHASLWGGSVAYGWLLVLGLTATTENASSLLGVVVLALSVLAHGVVGHYRNHHSVTAP
;
A
#
# COMPACT_ATOMS: atom_id res chain seq x y z
N MET A 1 -28.32 -14.08 16.39
CA MET A 1 -28.22 -14.33 14.92
C MET A 1 -27.58 -13.14 14.18
N ILE A 2 -28.12 -11.91 14.29
CA ILE A 2 -27.60 -10.71 13.59
C ILE A 2 -26.13 -10.42 13.92
N LEU A 3 -25.76 -10.38 15.21
CA LEU A 3 -24.38 -10.12 15.62
C LEU A 3 -23.38 -11.13 15.06
N LEU A 4 -23.74 -12.43 15.05
CA LEU A 4 -22.89 -13.47 14.48
C LEU A 4 -22.66 -13.24 12.97
N LEU A 5 -23.70 -12.82 12.24
CA LEU A 5 -23.60 -12.51 10.82
C LEU A 5 -22.66 -11.32 10.55
N ILE A 6 -22.74 -10.26 11.37
CA ILE A 6 -21.86 -9.09 11.27
C ILE A 6 -20.41 -9.51 11.51
N ILE A 7 -20.15 -10.28 12.57
CA ILE A 7 -18.80 -10.79 12.87
C ILE A 7 -18.27 -11.65 11.72
N LEU A 8 -19.10 -12.54 11.18
CA LEU A 8 -18.71 -13.39 10.06
C LEU A 8 -18.32 -12.56 8.82
N LYS A 9 -19.12 -11.55 8.46
CA LYS A 9 -18.82 -10.64 7.34
C LYS A 9 -17.51 -9.88 7.55
N LEU A 10 -17.27 -9.39 8.77
CA LEU A 10 -16.03 -8.70 9.12
C LEU A 10 -14.83 -9.65 9.02
N VAL A 11 -14.91 -10.85 9.56
CA VAL A 11 -13.84 -11.86 9.45
C VAL A 11 -13.56 -12.21 8.00
N LEU A 12 -14.59 -12.42 7.18
CA LEU A 12 -14.43 -12.69 5.76
C LEU A 12 -13.76 -11.53 5.03
N SER A 13 -14.13 -10.28 5.34
CA SER A 13 -13.49 -9.10 4.72
C SER A 13 -12.02 -8.95 5.11
N VAL A 14 -11.66 -9.26 6.35
CA VAL A 14 -10.27 -9.24 6.83
C VAL A 14 -9.46 -10.36 6.16
N LEU A 15 -9.99 -11.58 6.07
CA LEU A 15 -9.32 -12.70 5.41
C LEU A 15 -9.12 -12.44 3.91
N THR A 16 -10.16 -11.98 3.21
CA THR A 16 -10.04 -11.63 1.78
C THR A 16 -9.10 -10.47 1.56
N GLY A 17 -9.11 -9.46 2.43
CA GLY A 17 -8.13 -8.37 2.41
C GLY A 17 -6.70 -8.87 2.51
N TYR A 18 -6.38 -9.72 3.49
CA TYR A 18 -5.06 -10.31 3.64
C TYR A 18 -4.66 -11.15 2.41
N LEU A 19 -5.55 -11.99 1.90
CA LEU A 19 -5.26 -12.84 0.74
C LEU A 19 -4.99 -12.01 -0.52
N LEU A 20 -5.82 -11.01 -0.83
CA LEU A 20 -5.61 -10.11 -1.96
C LEU A 20 -4.32 -9.30 -1.79
N GLY A 21 -4.10 -8.76 -0.60
CA GLY A 21 -2.85 -8.08 -0.26
C GLY A 21 -1.62 -8.95 -0.49
N SER A 22 -1.72 -10.24 -0.18
CA SER A 22 -0.63 -11.23 -0.31
C SER A 22 -0.28 -11.57 -1.75
N ILE A 23 -1.07 -11.22 -2.77
CA ILE A 23 -0.74 -11.49 -4.18
C ILE A 23 0.60 -10.80 -4.50
N PRO A 24 1.68 -11.58 -4.83
CA PRO A 24 3.03 -11.06 -4.89
C PRO A 24 3.40 -10.58 -6.30
N ILE A 25 2.71 -9.55 -6.81
CA ILE A 25 2.82 -9.08 -8.21
C ILE A 25 4.27 -8.74 -8.57
N ALA A 26 4.97 -8.01 -7.70
CA ALA A 26 6.36 -7.64 -7.93
C ALA A 26 7.29 -8.86 -8.07
N ALA A 27 7.13 -9.86 -7.20
CA ALA A 27 7.93 -11.08 -7.26
C ALA A 27 7.63 -11.90 -8.52
N LEU A 28 6.35 -12.00 -8.91
CA LEU A 28 5.94 -12.72 -10.15
C LEU A 28 6.49 -12.05 -11.40
N VAL A 29 6.40 -10.71 -11.48
CA VAL A 29 6.90 -9.95 -12.63
C VAL A 29 8.42 -10.02 -12.72
N SER A 30 9.13 -9.89 -11.60
CA SER A 30 10.60 -9.96 -11.57
C SER A 30 11.12 -11.36 -11.92
N ARG A 31 10.47 -12.42 -11.43
CA ARG A 31 10.82 -13.82 -11.78
C ARG A 31 10.71 -14.10 -13.27
N ARG A 32 9.74 -13.50 -13.98
CA ARG A 32 9.64 -13.61 -15.46
C ARG A 32 10.82 -12.96 -16.20
N ARG A 33 11.60 -12.14 -15.51
CA ARG A 33 12.84 -11.53 -16.00
C ARG A 33 14.09 -12.18 -15.39
N HIS A 34 13.94 -13.34 -14.74
CA HIS A 34 15.01 -14.07 -14.05
C HIS A 34 15.72 -13.24 -12.96
N ILE A 35 14.99 -12.32 -12.31
CA ILE A 35 15.49 -11.46 -11.24
C ILE A 35 14.80 -11.82 -9.93
N ASP A 36 15.58 -12.07 -8.87
CA ASP A 36 15.05 -12.13 -7.50
C ASP A 36 14.96 -10.72 -6.92
N ILE A 37 13.73 -10.18 -6.84
CA ILE A 37 13.48 -8.83 -6.34
C ILE A 37 13.86 -8.65 -4.86
N PHE A 38 13.87 -9.75 -4.10
CA PHE A 38 14.25 -9.72 -2.68
C PHE A 38 15.77 -9.67 -2.47
N ALA A 39 16.56 -10.05 -3.50
CA ALA A 39 18.01 -9.92 -3.53
C ALA A 39 18.48 -8.70 -4.35
N THR A 40 17.55 -7.84 -4.83
CA THR A 40 17.87 -6.75 -5.75
C THR A 40 17.44 -5.40 -5.18
N GLY A 41 18.29 -4.40 -5.30
CA GLY A 41 18.02 -3.01 -4.91
C GLY A 41 17.67 -2.88 -3.43
N SER A 42 16.45 -2.40 -3.11
CA SER A 42 16.01 -2.26 -1.72
C SER A 42 15.65 -3.57 -1.03
N GLY A 43 15.60 -4.70 -1.74
CA GLY A 43 15.13 -5.98 -1.21
C GLY A 43 13.64 -6.03 -0.88
N LEU A 44 12.89 -4.95 -1.17
CA LEU A 44 11.44 -4.90 -1.01
C LEU A 44 10.75 -5.19 -2.35
N ALA A 45 9.73 -6.04 -2.33
CA ALA A 45 8.94 -6.38 -3.52
C ALA A 45 7.88 -5.29 -3.80
N GLY A 46 8.35 -4.09 -4.15
CA GLY A 46 7.51 -2.93 -4.45
C GLY A 46 7.74 -2.38 -5.86
N ALA A 47 6.77 -1.61 -6.35
CA ALA A 47 6.77 -1.02 -7.69
C ALA A 47 8.03 -0.19 -7.98
N ALA A 48 8.49 0.61 -7.02
CA ALA A 48 9.67 1.46 -7.19
C ALA A 48 10.97 0.65 -7.34
N ASN A 49 11.10 -0.48 -6.64
CA ASN A 49 12.24 -1.38 -6.79
C ASN A 49 12.23 -2.07 -8.15
N VAL A 50 11.07 -2.58 -8.58
CA VAL A 50 10.90 -3.20 -9.91
C VAL A 50 11.17 -2.19 -11.02
N PHE A 51 10.66 -0.96 -10.91
CA PHE A 51 10.85 0.11 -11.89
C PHE A 51 12.33 0.42 -12.12
N ARG A 52 13.13 0.48 -11.03
CA ARG A 52 14.56 0.81 -11.11
C ARG A 52 15.45 -0.35 -11.55
N ASN A 53 15.14 -1.57 -11.13
CA ASN A 53 16.07 -2.69 -11.23
C ASN A 53 15.62 -3.82 -12.16
N VAL A 54 14.33 -3.84 -12.60
CA VAL A 54 13.79 -4.86 -13.51
C VAL A 54 13.37 -4.24 -14.84
N GLY A 55 12.71 -3.07 -14.79
CA GLY A 55 12.32 -2.32 -15.99
C GLY A 55 11.13 -1.38 -15.72
N HIS A 56 11.08 -0.30 -16.50
CA HIS A 56 10.04 0.72 -16.34
C HIS A 56 8.62 0.19 -16.59
N PRO A 57 8.34 -0.56 -17.71
CA PRO A 57 7.01 -1.12 -17.94
C PRO A 57 6.59 -2.11 -16.85
N GLN A 58 7.55 -2.90 -16.34
CA GLN A 58 7.32 -3.86 -15.28
C GLN A 58 6.96 -3.15 -13.96
N GLY A 59 7.67 -2.08 -13.62
CA GLY A 59 7.39 -1.26 -12.45
C GLY A 59 6.01 -0.60 -12.51
N LEU A 60 5.61 -0.08 -13.68
CA LEU A 60 4.27 0.47 -13.88
C LEU A 60 3.18 -0.59 -13.76
N PHE A 61 3.41 -1.79 -14.30
CA PHE A 61 2.47 -2.92 -14.16
C PHE A 61 2.30 -3.32 -12.69
N VAL A 62 3.40 -3.40 -11.93
CA VAL A 62 3.35 -3.68 -10.48
C VAL A 62 2.61 -2.57 -9.75
N PHE A 63 2.88 -1.30 -10.06
CA PHE A 63 2.20 -0.14 -9.45
C PHE A 63 0.69 -0.23 -9.64
N GLY A 64 0.22 -0.42 -10.88
CA GLY A 64 -1.21 -0.57 -11.18
C GLY A 64 -1.83 -1.80 -10.52
N GLY A 65 -1.14 -2.93 -10.54
CA GLY A 65 -1.60 -4.16 -9.91
C GLY A 65 -1.71 -4.07 -8.37
N ASP A 66 -0.76 -3.39 -7.73
CA ASP A 66 -0.81 -3.15 -6.28
C ASP A 66 -1.92 -2.16 -5.89
N ILE A 67 -2.20 -1.14 -6.70
CA ILE A 67 -3.38 -0.28 -6.54
C ILE A 67 -4.65 -1.11 -6.69
N PHE A 68 -4.73 -1.91 -7.74
CA PHE A 68 -5.91 -2.72 -8.04
C PHE A 68 -6.25 -3.71 -6.93
N LYS A 69 -5.25 -4.38 -6.32
CA LYS A 69 -5.52 -5.30 -5.21
C LYS A 69 -6.03 -4.58 -3.96
N GLY A 70 -5.52 -3.37 -3.65
CA GLY A 70 -6.01 -2.55 -2.56
C GLY A 70 -7.45 -2.09 -2.78
N LEU A 71 -7.76 -1.60 -3.99
CA LEU A 71 -9.10 -1.22 -4.41
C LEU A 71 -10.07 -2.41 -4.31
N SER A 72 -9.70 -3.56 -4.89
CA SER A 72 -10.54 -4.77 -4.90
C SER A 72 -10.85 -5.29 -3.50
N ALA A 73 -9.87 -5.26 -2.58
CA ALA A 73 -10.08 -5.66 -1.20
C ALA A 73 -11.16 -4.80 -0.51
N MET A 74 -11.12 -3.49 -0.73
CA MET A 74 -12.12 -2.57 -0.17
C MET A 74 -13.48 -2.74 -0.84
N MET A 75 -13.52 -2.94 -2.15
CA MET A 75 -14.80 -3.19 -2.87
C MET A 75 -15.48 -4.45 -2.36
N ILE A 76 -14.75 -5.52 -2.09
CA ILE A 76 -15.30 -6.75 -1.50
C ILE A 76 -15.79 -6.48 -0.07
N ALA A 77 -15.05 -5.72 0.74
CA ALA A 77 -15.49 -5.34 2.07
C ALA A 77 -16.82 -4.55 2.04
N TYR A 78 -16.97 -3.61 1.11
CA TYR A 78 -18.24 -2.89 0.88
C TYR A 78 -19.38 -3.84 0.48
N GLN A 79 -19.14 -4.78 -0.43
CA GLN A 79 -20.16 -5.78 -0.83
C GLN A 79 -20.58 -6.68 0.33
N LEU A 80 -19.69 -6.93 1.30
CA LEU A 80 -20.00 -7.61 2.54
C LEU A 80 -20.77 -6.74 3.54
N GLY A 81 -20.98 -5.45 3.24
CA GLY A 81 -21.68 -4.50 4.11
C GLY A 81 -20.80 -3.93 5.22
N ILE A 82 -19.48 -3.91 5.02
CA ILE A 82 -18.55 -3.23 5.94
C ILE A 82 -18.41 -1.77 5.49
N GLU A 83 -18.71 -0.83 6.39
CA GLU A 83 -18.77 0.60 6.10
C GLU A 83 -18.05 1.43 7.16
N GLY A 84 -17.82 2.70 6.84
CA GLY A 84 -17.21 3.67 7.74
C GLY A 84 -15.82 3.23 8.24
N THR A 85 -15.54 3.47 9.51
CA THR A 85 -14.24 3.16 10.12
C THR A 85 -13.95 1.66 10.25
N TRP A 86 -14.96 0.78 10.14
CA TRP A 86 -14.77 -0.67 10.12
C TRP A 86 -13.96 -1.14 8.91
N LEU A 87 -13.97 -0.38 7.81
CA LEU A 87 -13.13 -0.65 6.63
C LEU A 87 -11.62 -0.61 6.93
N LEU A 88 -11.20 0.05 8.00
CA LEU A 88 -9.79 0.09 8.39
C LEU A 88 -9.24 -1.28 8.78
N LEU A 89 -10.08 -2.21 9.24
CA LEU A 89 -9.66 -3.58 9.58
C LEU A 89 -9.25 -4.39 8.34
N PRO A 90 -10.12 -4.56 7.30
CA PRO A 90 -9.70 -5.21 6.05
C PRO A 90 -8.61 -4.42 5.30
N ALA A 91 -8.57 -3.08 5.42
CA ALA A 91 -7.51 -2.26 4.85
C ALA A 91 -6.14 -2.59 5.48
N MET A 92 -6.06 -2.63 6.80
CA MET A 92 -4.84 -3.05 7.51
C MET A 92 -4.46 -4.49 7.16
N ALA A 93 -5.41 -5.41 7.10
CA ALA A 93 -5.15 -6.80 6.69
C ALA A 93 -4.58 -6.88 5.27
N THR A 94 -5.07 -6.05 4.34
CA THR A 94 -4.55 -5.96 2.97
C THR A 94 -3.10 -5.47 2.95
N LEU A 95 -2.76 -4.47 3.77
CA LEU A 95 -1.38 -4.00 3.92
C LEU A 95 -0.49 -5.07 4.57
N MET A 96 -0.96 -5.76 5.61
CA MET A 96 -0.23 -6.87 6.23
C MET A 96 0.03 -8.00 5.24
N GLY A 97 -0.95 -8.33 4.38
CA GLY A 97 -0.77 -9.29 3.30
C GLY A 97 0.30 -8.84 2.30
N HIS A 98 0.34 -7.54 1.94
CA HIS A 98 1.37 -7.01 1.07
C HIS A 98 2.77 -7.01 1.71
N TRP A 99 2.89 -6.73 3.01
CA TRP A 99 4.17 -6.73 3.74
C TRP A 99 4.67 -8.13 4.03
N LYS A 100 3.76 -9.02 4.39
CA LYS A 100 4.03 -10.39 4.85
C LYS A 100 3.19 -11.38 4.04
N SER A 101 3.50 -11.47 2.73
CA SER A 101 2.79 -12.35 1.83
C SER A 101 3.08 -13.83 2.15
N MET A 102 2.01 -14.59 2.38
CA MET A 102 2.11 -16.04 2.56
C MET A 102 2.67 -16.76 1.32
N PHE A 103 2.56 -16.17 0.13
CA PHE A 103 3.03 -16.76 -1.12
C PHE A 103 4.53 -16.55 -1.38
N THR A 104 5.22 -15.76 -0.56
CA THR A 104 6.66 -15.44 -0.72
C THR A 104 7.47 -15.69 0.56
N GLY A 105 6.98 -16.58 1.43
CA GLY A 105 7.64 -16.87 2.71
C GLY A 105 7.65 -15.64 3.64
N PHE A 106 6.53 -14.93 3.70
CA PHE A 106 6.31 -13.76 4.54
C PHE A 106 7.26 -12.58 4.23
N ARG A 107 7.72 -12.48 2.98
CA ARG A 107 8.45 -11.32 2.45
C ARG A 107 7.53 -10.52 1.53
N GLY A 108 7.66 -9.20 1.50
CA GLY A 108 6.78 -8.34 0.70
C GLY A 108 7.39 -6.99 0.34
N GLY A 109 6.53 -6.04 0.01
CA GLY A 109 6.88 -4.68 -0.38
C GLY A 109 6.66 -3.65 0.71
N ASP A 110 6.78 -2.36 0.35
CA ASP A 110 6.53 -1.22 1.26
C ASP A 110 5.04 -0.96 1.51
N GLY A 111 4.17 -1.24 0.53
CA GLY A 111 2.72 -1.10 0.64
C GLY A 111 2.15 0.21 0.13
N LEU A 112 2.95 1.16 -0.34
CA LEU A 112 2.48 2.49 -0.72
C LEU A 112 1.48 2.45 -1.88
N SER A 113 1.74 1.66 -2.93
CA SER A 113 0.81 1.51 -4.07
C SER A 113 -0.50 0.82 -3.65
N THR A 114 -0.43 -0.17 -2.75
CA THR A 114 -1.60 -0.84 -2.19
C THR A 114 -2.44 0.12 -1.34
N LEU A 115 -1.77 0.94 -0.52
CA LEU A 115 -2.43 1.99 0.28
C LEU A 115 -3.14 3.02 -0.62
N LEU A 116 -2.56 3.40 -1.76
CA LEU A 116 -3.22 4.29 -2.73
C LEU A 116 -4.54 3.69 -3.22
N GLY A 117 -4.56 2.40 -3.56
CA GLY A 117 -5.79 1.71 -3.95
C GLY A 117 -6.84 1.69 -2.85
N ILE A 118 -6.44 1.42 -1.61
CA ILE A 118 -7.28 1.48 -0.42
C ILE A 118 -7.85 2.90 -0.23
N THR A 119 -7.00 3.93 -0.34
CA THR A 119 -7.39 5.33 -0.18
C THR A 119 -8.43 5.76 -1.21
N VAL A 120 -8.21 5.41 -2.49
CA VAL A 120 -9.17 5.71 -3.56
C VAL A 120 -10.51 5.00 -3.33
N ALA A 121 -10.51 3.80 -2.74
CA ALA A 121 -11.75 3.11 -2.43
C ALA A 121 -12.52 3.74 -1.26
N ILE A 122 -11.83 4.14 -0.19
CA ILE A 122 -12.47 4.66 1.03
C ILE A 122 -12.90 6.13 0.86
N ILE A 123 -12.06 6.94 0.24
CA ILE A 123 -12.27 8.40 0.05
C ILE A 123 -11.96 8.79 -1.41
N PRO A 124 -12.82 8.43 -2.39
CA PRO A 124 -12.47 8.47 -3.82
C PRO A 124 -11.94 9.82 -4.30
N VAL A 125 -12.63 10.92 -4.02
CA VAL A 125 -12.22 12.25 -4.46
C VAL A 125 -10.88 12.66 -3.86
N PHE A 126 -10.74 12.54 -2.54
CA PHE A 126 -9.49 12.90 -1.86
C PHE A 126 -8.36 11.92 -2.21
N GLY A 127 -8.67 10.64 -2.42
CA GLY A 127 -7.73 9.63 -2.86
C GLY A 127 -7.14 9.91 -4.24
N LEU A 128 -7.96 10.34 -5.20
CA LEU A 128 -7.51 10.74 -6.54
C LEU A 128 -6.65 12.01 -6.49
N ILE A 129 -7.02 12.98 -5.66
CA ILE A 129 -6.20 14.18 -5.45
C ILE A 129 -4.86 13.80 -4.81
N ALA A 130 -4.86 12.97 -3.77
CA ALA A 130 -3.65 12.49 -3.11
C ALA A 130 -2.74 11.71 -4.08
N LEU A 131 -3.32 10.87 -4.93
CA LEU A 131 -2.60 10.15 -5.99
C LEU A 131 -1.91 11.15 -6.94
N THR A 132 -2.64 12.18 -7.39
CA THR A 132 -2.10 13.20 -8.30
C THR A 132 -0.96 14.00 -7.66
N ILE A 133 -1.15 14.45 -6.42
CA ILE A 133 -0.11 15.15 -5.64
C ILE A 133 1.12 14.25 -5.49
N GLY A 134 0.92 13.02 -5.01
CA GLY A 134 1.99 12.07 -4.76
C GLY A 134 2.77 11.71 -6.02
N ALA A 135 2.08 11.48 -7.14
CA ALA A 135 2.71 11.21 -8.43
C ALA A 135 3.53 12.40 -8.93
N THR A 136 2.98 13.61 -8.84
CA THR A 136 3.68 14.85 -9.24
C THR A 136 4.95 15.07 -8.42
N VAL A 137 4.86 14.96 -7.09
CA VAL A 137 6.02 15.10 -6.21
C VAL A 137 7.05 14.00 -6.47
N ALA A 138 6.62 12.76 -6.67
CA ALA A 138 7.52 11.66 -6.98
C ALA A 138 8.24 11.84 -8.33
N LEU A 139 7.57 12.39 -9.34
CA LEU A 139 8.16 12.71 -10.63
C LEU A 139 9.23 13.81 -10.53
N ILE A 140 8.98 14.85 -9.74
CA ILE A 140 9.95 15.92 -9.47
C ILE A 140 11.12 15.37 -8.65
N ALA A 141 10.85 14.67 -7.56
CA ALA A 141 11.87 14.12 -6.67
C ALA A 141 12.74 13.04 -7.34
N ARG A 142 12.26 12.41 -8.40
CA ARG A 142 13.03 11.44 -9.20
C ARG A 142 14.29 12.06 -9.81
N GLN A 143 14.29 13.36 -10.07
CA GLN A 143 15.44 14.08 -10.62
C GLN A 143 16.54 14.34 -9.56
N THR A 144 16.18 14.29 -8.28
CA THR A 144 17.08 14.67 -7.17
C THR A 144 17.61 13.49 -6.35
N GLY A 145 17.12 12.24 -6.56
CA GLY A 145 17.66 11.09 -5.82
C GLY A 145 16.73 9.90 -5.53
N HIS A 146 17.12 9.09 -4.57
CA HIS A 146 16.70 7.70 -4.39
C HIS A 146 15.33 7.47 -3.72
N HIS A 147 14.67 8.47 -3.15
CA HIS A 147 13.47 8.28 -2.31
C HIS A 147 12.20 8.92 -2.86
N ALA A 148 12.05 9.01 -4.20
CA ALA A 148 10.94 9.70 -4.86
C ALA A 148 9.55 9.22 -4.39
N SER A 149 9.35 7.91 -4.21
CA SER A 149 8.09 7.35 -3.74
C SER A 149 7.77 7.72 -2.28
N LEU A 150 8.78 7.77 -1.42
CA LEU A 150 8.62 8.21 -0.03
C LEU A 150 8.23 9.68 0.05
N TRP A 151 8.90 10.55 -0.72
CA TRP A 151 8.55 11.98 -0.78
C TRP A 151 7.13 12.20 -1.31
N GLY A 152 6.77 11.53 -2.41
CA GLY A 152 5.43 11.60 -2.97
C GLY A 152 4.36 11.15 -1.97
N GLY A 153 4.58 10.03 -1.30
CA GLY A 153 3.69 9.52 -0.26
C GLY A 153 3.58 10.47 0.94
N SER A 154 4.72 10.94 1.47
CA SER A 154 4.73 11.83 2.63
C SER A 154 3.96 13.12 2.38
N VAL A 155 4.15 13.77 1.20
CA VAL A 155 3.43 14.99 0.86
C VAL A 155 1.94 14.73 0.64
N ALA A 156 1.58 13.67 -0.09
CA ALA A 156 0.18 13.33 -0.35
C ALA A 156 -0.61 13.04 0.93
N TYR A 157 -0.06 12.21 1.82
CA TYR A 157 -0.73 11.84 3.07
C TYR A 157 -0.60 12.91 4.15
N GLY A 158 0.45 13.75 4.12
CA GLY A 158 0.55 14.96 4.93
C GLY A 158 -0.56 15.96 4.58
N TRP A 159 -0.87 16.14 3.30
CA TRP A 159 -2.02 16.93 2.86
C TRP A 159 -3.34 16.35 3.37
N LEU A 160 -3.54 15.01 3.28
CA LEU A 160 -4.73 14.37 3.83
C LEU A 160 -4.84 14.52 5.35
N LEU A 161 -3.72 14.52 6.08
CA LEU A 161 -3.71 14.79 7.51
C LEU A 161 -4.22 16.19 7.83
N VAL A 162 -3.68 17.22 7.17
CA VAL A 162 -4.12 18.61 7.36
C VAL A 162 -5.61 18.73 7.06
N LEU A 163 -6.05 18.13 5.96
CA LEU A 163 -7.46 18.12 5.57
C LEU A 163 -8.34 17.42 6.62
N GLY A 164 -7.92 16.25 7.14
CA GLY A 164 -8.65 15.52 8.17
C GLY A 164 -8.75 16.24 9.51
N LEU A 165 -7.71 17.00 9.89
CA LEU A 165 -7.70 17.80 11.11
C LEU A 165 -8.55 19.08 11.00
N THR A 166 -8.72 19.60 9.80
CA THR A 166 -9.49 20.84 9.54
C THR A 166 -10.91 20.57 9.07
N ALA A 167 -11.22 19.34 8.62
CA ALA A 167 -12.53 18.99 8.11
C ALA A 167 -13.57 18.92 9.24
N THR A 168 -14.67 19.62 9.05
CA THR A 168 -15.88 19.53 9.89
C THR A 168 -16.90 18.54 9.31
N THR A 169 -16.47 17.69 8.37
CA THR A 169 -17.33 16.81 7.58
C THR A 169 -17.39 15.40 8.15
N GLU A 170 -18.43 14.65 7.77
CA GLU A 170 -18.59 13.20 8.09
C GLU A 170 -17.38 12.34 7.65
N ASN A 171 -16.57 12.85 6.72
CA ASN A 171 -15.38 12.15 6.22
C ASN A 171 -14.14 12.27 7.12
N ALA A 172 -14.15 13.10 8.16
CA ALA A 172 -12.97 13.34 9.01
C ALA A 172 -12.41 12.05 9.62
N SER A 173 -13.26 11.15 10.10
CA SER A 173 -12.84 9.86 10.67
C SER A 173 -12.18 8.94 9.65
N SER A 174 -12.70 8.89 8.42
CA SER A 174 -12.13 8.10 7.31
C SER A 174 -10.81 8.68 6.85
N LEU A 175 -10.70 10.02 6.73
CA LEU A 175 -9.46 10.73 6.40
C LEU A 175 -8.36 10.42 7.43
N LEU A 176 -8.65 10.60 8.72
CA LEU A 176 -7.70 10.31 9.78
C LEU A 176 -7.34 8.83 9.85
N GLY A 177 -8.29 7.93 9.65
CA GLY A 177 -8.05 6.49 9.58
C GLY A 177 -7.09 6.12 8.45
N VAL A 178 -7.27 6.67 7.26
CA VAL A 178 -6.35 6.48 6.12
C VAL A 178 -4.96 7.04 6.43
N VAL A 179 -4.86 8.16 7.13
CA VAL A 179 -3.57 8.73 7.56
C VAL A 179 -2.86 7.80 8.55
N VAL A 180 -3.58 7.18 9.49
CA VAL A 180 -3.00 6.17 10.41
C VAL A 180 -2.43 4.99 9.62
N LEU A 181 -3.15 4.50 8.60
CA LEU A 181 -2.63 3.47 7.69
C LEU A 181 -1.37 3.97 6.95
N ALA A 182 -1.35 5.21 6.49
CA ALA A 182 -0.19 5.79 5.82
C ALA A 182 1.04 5.89 6.72
N LEU A 183 0.86 6.30 7.97
CA LEU A 183 1.95 6.32 8.96
C LEU A 183 2.52 4.92 9.20
N SER A 184 1.66 3.89 9.25
CA SER A 184 2.12 2.50 9.38
C SER A 184 2.91 2.02 8.15
N VAL A 185 2.50 2.42 6.94
CA VAL A 185 3.22 2.13 5.68
C VAL A 185 4.56 2.84 5.65
N LEU A 186 4.62 4.12 6.03
CA LEU A 186 5.88 4.88 6.10
C LEU A 186 6.84 4.25 7.12
N ALA A 187 6.36 3.92 8.31
CA ALA A 187 7.17 3.27 9.35
C ALA A 187 7.72 1.92 8.85
N HIS A 188 6.87 1.10 8.22
CA HIS A 188 7.29 -0.18 7.64
C HIS A 188 8.34 0.01 6.54
N GLY A 189 8.14 0.97 5.64
CA GLY A 189 9.08 1.29 4.55
C GLY A 189 10.44 1.74 5.08
N VAL A 190 10.47 2.65 6.05
CA VAL A 190 11.71 3.14 6.68
C VAL A 190 12.46 2.00 7.37
N VAL A 191 11.78 1.19 8.18
CA VAL A 191 12.39 0.03 8.85
C VAL A 191 12.93 -0.98 7.83
N GLY A 192 12.18 -1.26 6.75
CA GLY A 192 12.60 -2.16 5.68
C GLY A 192 13.87 -1.68 4.98
N HIS A 193 13.97 -0.40 4.66
CA HIS A 193 15.18 0.19 4.08
C HIS A 193 16.38 0.13 5.02
N TYR A 194 16.19 0.41 6.31
CA TYR A 194 17.27 0.37 7.30
C TYR A 194 17.84 -1.04 7.47
N ARG A 195 16.98 -2.07 7.58
CA ARG A 195 17.41 -3.47 7.78
C ARG A 195 18.19 -4.00 6.60
N ASN A 196 17.82 -3.67 5.37
CA ASN A 196 18.48 -4.18 4.18
C ASN A 196 19.83 -3.50 3.89
N HIS A 197 20.02 -2.24 4.29
CA HIS A 197 21.33 -1.59 4.18
C HIS A 197 22.38 -2.24 5.11
N HIS A 198 22.01 -2.68 6.30
CA HIS A 198 22.94 -3.30 7.24
C HIS A 198 23.25 -4.78 6.94
N SER A 199 22.38 -5.48 6.21
CA SER A 199 22.67 -6.88 5.83
C SER A 199 23.66 -7.01 4.66
N VAL A 200 23.87 -5.96 3.86
CA VAL A 200 24.82 -5.94 2.73
C VAL A 200 26.22 -5.50 3.17
N THR A 201 26.37 -4.88 4.34
CA THR A 201 27.64 -4.37 4.87
C THR A 201 28.22 -5.19 6.01
N ALA A 202 27.60 -6.29 6.40
CA ALA A 202 28.18 -7.26 7.35
C ALA A 202 29.21 -8.13 6.62
N PRO A 203 30.47 -8.20 7.09
CA PRO A 203 31.54 -9.00 6.48
C PRO A 203 31.28 -10.48 6.59
#